data_437f9311d51cb76cfa54f016db810fd7
#
_entry.id   437f9311d51cb76cfa54f016db810fd7
#
_cell.length_a   1.000
_cell.length_b   1.000
_cell.length_c   1.000
_cell.angle_alpha   90.00
_cell.angle_beta   90.00
_cell.angle_gamma   90.00
#
_symmetry.space_group_name_H-M   'P 1'
#
loop_
_entity.id
_entity.type
_entity.pdbx_description
1 polymer ?
#
loop_
_entity_poly.entity_id
_entity_poly.type
_entity_poly.pdbx_seq_one_letter_code
_entity_poly.pdbx_strand_id
1 'polypeptide(L)'
;MRDLLTIFMLVAALWSLIPAAHVLSMAQAQDSVKIFSLQRRDKESRQGPPELHDTYVYGLSWRFKWAEIESQENQYNWQPIDAAITLTSGSGKKVMLRIVAGLNSPDWLYHAGAKPFEFRNTDLAHPQNYRENLRMFIPWDEVYLSKWEKFIRAFGQRYNGHSSIYSIQMTGGGYIGEMNLPKAQAKWQQVGYADEKLIAAWKQIIAAYQRAFPDTPTNLDINEPLGRRSSVLEPVVAYVLATYPRKVYLQHNGLRADFPQDHRIRRTLQEASSTTIVGYQMVGGRGWLDQQAGDRMAAFRIAIEDHAGYVEVYASDVRDAGLKGALEYLATRRAAR
;
A
#
# COMPACT_ATOMS: atom_id res chain seq x y z
N MET A 1 -14.87 -15.05 -68.42
CA MET A 1 -14.36 -13.83 -67.82
C MET A 1 -15.54 -12.89 -67.54
N ARG A 2 -16.18 -13.07 -66.48
CA ARG A 2 -17.23 -12.23 -65.79
C ARG A 2 -17.74 -13.16 -64.71
N ASP A 3 -17.79 -12.65 -63.49
CA ASP A 3 -18.32 -13.22 -62.27
C ASP A 3 -17.29 -13.56 -61.15
N LEU A 4 -16.58 -12.51 -60.73
CA LEU A 4 -15.77 -12.58 -59.52
C LEU A 4 -15.66 -11.17 -58.86
N LEU A 5 -16.80 -10.50 -58.68
CA LEU A 5 -16.83 -9.14 -58.11
C LEU A 5 -18.16 -8.82 -57.36
N THR A 6 -18.64 -9.76 -56.53
CA THR A 6 -19.86 -9.48 -55.74
C THR A 6 -19.90 -10.23 -54.41
N ILE A 7 -18.77 -10.44 -53.72
CA ILE A 7 -18.74 -10.97 -52.34
C ILE A 7 -17.78 -10.16 -51.45
N PHE A 8 -17.76 -8.85 -51.56
CA PHE A 8 -16.91 -8.01 -50.65
C PHE A 8 -17.65 -6.79 -50.09
N MET A 9 -18.97 -6.83 -49.96
CA MET A 9 -19.74 -5.73 -49.33
C MET A 9 -20.89 -6.27 -48.48
N LEU A 10 -20.60 -7.04 -47.42
CA LEU A 10 -21.63 -7.37 -46.40
C LEU A 10 -21.04 -7.84 -45.06
N VAL A 11 -19.88 -7.29 -44.62
CA VAL A 11 -19.33 -7.53 -43.26
C VAL A 11 -18.98 -6.22 -42.54
N ALA A 12 -19.42 -5.09 -43.02
CA ALA A 12 -19.08 -3.77 -42.43
C ALA A 12 -20.28 -3.08 -41.75
N ALA A 13 -21.25 -3.79 -41.16
CA ALA A 13 -22.43 -3.15 -40.53
C ALA A 13 -22.96 -3.83 -39.27
N LEU A 14 -22.07 -4.36 -38.41
CA LEU A 14 -22.46 -4.86 -37.08
C LEU A 14 -21.58 -4.36 -35.92
N TRP A 15 -20.92 -3.23 -36.11
CA TRP A 15 -20.11 -2.56 -35.06
C TRP A 15 -20.68 -1.21 -34.64
N SER A 16 -21.97 -1.09 -34.44
CA SER A 16 -22.55 0.12 -33.89
C SER A 16 -23.87 -0.18 -33.20
N LEU A 17 -23.80 -0.49 -31.92
CA LEU A 17 -24.81 -0.25 -30.89
C LEU A 17 -24.37 -0.82 -29.55
N ILE A 18 -23.15 -0.48 -29.11
CA ILE A 18 -22.86 -0.45 -27.66
C ILE A 18 -23.46 0.88 -27.22
N PRO A 19 -24.48 0.93 -26.37
CA PRO A 19 -25.08 2.20 -25.96
C PRO A 19 -24.00 3.05 -25.31
N ALA A 20 -23.83 4.29 -25.78
CA ALA A 20 -22.86 5.26 -25.27
C ALA A 20 -22.92 5.42 -23.74
N ALA A 21 -24.08 5.15 -23.14
CA ALA A 21 -24.26 5.08 -21.69
C ALA A 21 -23.44 3.97 -21.00
N HIS A 22 -23.21 2.81 -21.66
CA HIS A 22 -22.39 1.74 -21.08
C HIS A 22 -20.88 2.04 -21.17
N VAL A 23 -20.45 2.68 -22.26
CA VAL A 23 -19.04 3.10 -22.43
C VAL A 23 -18.73 4.27 -21.48
N LEU A 24 -19.66 5.21 -21.30
CA LEU A 24 -19.55 6.27 -20.29
C LEU A 24 -19.57 5.73 -18.86
N SER A 25 -20.38 4.72 -18.55
CA SER A 25 -20.43 4.08 -17.23
C SER A 25 -19.12 3.34 -16.90
N MET A 26 -18.52 2.62 -17.85
CA MET A 26 -17.24 1.95 -17.64
C MET A 26 -16.07 2.92 -17.57
N ALA A 27 -16.06 4.00 -18.34
CA ALA A 27 -15.07 5.09 -18.24
C ALA A 27 -15.23 5.87 -16.92
N GLN A 28 -16.48 6.07 -16.44
CA GLN A 28 -16.75 6.72 -15.16
C GLN A 28 -16.31 5.89 -13.96
N ALA A 29 -16.44 4.54 -14.02
CA ALA A 29 -15.99 3.63 -12.95
C ALA A 29 -14.46 3.56 -12.83
N GLN A 30 -13.70 3.96 -13.86
CA GLN A 30 -12.24 3.88 -13.89
C GLN A 30 -11.54 5.11 -13.30
N ASP A 31 -12.24 6.23 -13.14
CA ASP A 31 -11.66 7.53 -12.76
C ASP A 31 -12.01 7.99 -11.32
N SER A 32 -12.84 7.27 -10.57
CA SER A 32 -13.18 7.65 -9.19
C SER A 32 -12.12 7.18 -8.19
N VAL A 33 -11.97 7.93 -7.08
CA VAL A 33 -11.06 7.55 -5.99
C VAL A 33 -11.57 6.28 -5.33
N LYS A 34 -10.73 5.24 -5.26
CA LYS A 34 -11.07 3.94 -4.69
C LYS A 34 -10.86 3.96 -3.18
N ILE A 35 -11.89 3.63 -2.41
CA ILE A 35 -11.80 3.53 -0.95
C ILE A 35 -11.48 2.10 -0.56
N PHE A 36 -10.37 1.92 0.18
CA PHE A 36 -10.02 0.65 0.80
C PHE A 36 -10.21 0.74 2.31
N SER A 37 -11.05 -0.11 2.88
CA SER A 37 -11.21 -0.20 4.32
C SER A 37 -10.05 -0.98 4.92
N LEU A 38 -9.29 -0.33 5.82
CA LEU A 38 -8.12 -0.90 6.48
C LEU A 38 -8.53 -1.77 7.66
N GLN A 39 -8.34 -3.07 7.53
CA GLN A 39 -8.76 -4.09 8.49
C GLN A 39 -7.70 -4.37 9.55
N ARG A 40 -8.18 -4.66 10.78
CA ARG A 40 -7.37 -5.21 11.88
C ARG A 40 -7.82 -6.64 12.17
N ARG A 41 -6.93 -7.61 12.06
CA ARG A 41 -7.21 -9.04 12.23
C ARG A 41 -7.76 -9.44 13.60
N ASP A 42 -7.45 -8.67 14.63
CA ASP A 42 -7.74 -8.99 16.04
C ASP A 42 -9.22 -8.86 16.45
N LYS A 43 -10.12 -8.47 15.53
CA LYS A 43 -11.52 -8.15 15.86
C LYS A 43 -12.57 -8.64 14.86
N GLU A 44 -12.27 -9.66 14.06
CA GLU A 44 -13.21 -10.08 13.04
C GLU A 44 -14.30 -11.03 13.57
N SER A 45 -15.55 -10.70 13.24
CA SER A 45 -16.68 -11.60 13.42
C SER A 45 -16.61 -12.73 12.38
N ARG A 46 -17.22 -13.89 12.69
CA ARG A 46 -17.36 -15.01 11.75
C ARG A 46 -18.11 -14.63 10.45
N GLN A 47 -18.85 -13.52 10.46
CA GLN A 47 -19.62 -13.00 9.31
C GLN A 47 -18.82 -12.04 8.41
N GLY A 48 -17.54 -11.80 8.74
CA GLY A 48 -16.72 -10.82 8.06
C GLY A 48 -17.04 -9.37 8.45
N PRO A 49 -16.23 -8.41 7.97
CA PRO A 49 -16.42 -7.00 8.27
C PRO A 49 -17.63 -6.43 7.51
N PRO A 50 -18.44 -5.57 8.16
CA PRO A 50 -19.65 -4.99 7.56
C PRO A 50 -19.37 -4.18 6.27
N GLU A 51 -18.17 -3.64 6.11
CA GLU A 51 -17.72 -2.89 4.95
C GLU A 51 -17.78 -3.67 3.63
N LEU A 52 -17.90 -4.99 3.69
CA LEU A 52 -18.14 -5.83 2.51
C LEU A 52 -19.46 -5.47 1.79
N HIS A 53 -20.42 -4.91 2.52
CA HIS A 53 -21.74 -4.53 2.00
C HIS A 53 -21.84 -3.05 1.61
N ASP A 54 -20.85 -2.22 1.92
CA ASP A 54 -20.89 -0.80 1.62
C ASP A 54 -20.58 -0.54 0.14
N THR A 55 -21.45 0.19 -0.54
CA THR A 55 -21.34 0.44 -1.99
C THR A 55 -20.19 1.37 -2.36
N TYR A 56 -19.80 2.26 -1.46
CA TYR A 56 -18.66 3.18 -1.64
C TYR A 56 -17.31 2.56 -1.32
N VAL A 57 -17.24 1.42 -0.64
CA VAL A 57 -16.00 0.71 -0.38
C VAL A 57 -15.64 -0.15 -1.58
N TYR A 58 -14.51 0.16 -2.22
CA TYR A 58 -14.00 -0.58 -3.38
C TYR A 58 -13.36 -1.90 -2.98
N GLY A 59 -12.68 -1.93 -1.83
CA GLY A 59 -11.97 -3.11 -1.37
C GLY A 59 -11.57 -3.05 0.09
N LEU A 60 -10.92 -4.10 0.55
CA LEU A 60 -10.36 -4.20 1.89
C LEU A 60 -8.84 -4.25 1.82
N SER A 61 -8.19 -3.58 2.77
CA SER A 61 -6.74 -3.63 2.95
C SER A 61 -6.40 -4.46 4.19
N TRP A 62 -5.64 -5.55 3.98
CA TRP A 62 -5.29 -6.52 5.00
C TRP A 62 -3.81 -6.48 5.34
N ARG A 63 -3.52 -6.52 6.64
CA ARG A 63 -2.15 -6.55 7.17
C ARG A 63 -1.88 -7.85 7.90
N PHE A 64 -0.73 -8.48 7.59
CA PHE A 64 -0.25 -9.69 8.25
C PHE A 64 1.18 -9.46 8.72
N LYS A 65 1.58 -10.07 9.82
CA LYS A 65 2.96 -10.01 10.29
C LYS A 65 3.79 -11.08 9.58
N TRP A 66 5.03 -10.77 9.21
CA TRP A 66 5.92 -11.77 8.65
C TRP A 66 6.08 -12.98 9.58
N ALA A 67 6.30 -12.73 10.90
CA ALA A 67 6.42 -13.77 11.91
C ALA A 67 5.20 -14.70 12.02
N GLU A 68 4.00 -14.25 11.64
CA GLU A 68 2.79 -15.08 11.65
C GLU A 68 2.68 -15.98 10.41
N ILE A 69 3.19 -15.49 9.27
CA ILE A 69 3.15 -16.24 8.02
C ILE A 69 4.34 -17.20 7.91
N GLU A 70 5.52 -16.84 8.42
CA GLU A 70 6.72 -17.64 8.42
C GLU A 70 7.32 -17.70 9.83
N SER A 71 6.65 -18.44 10.74
CA SER A 71 7.09 -18.59 12.13
C SER A 71 8.38 -19.41 12.26
N GLN A 72 8.68 -20.26 11.31
CA GLN A 72 9.92 -20.99 11.13
C GLN A 72 10.42 -20.82 9.72
N GLU A 73 11.73 -20.77 9.54
CA GLU A 73 12.33 -20.53 8.23
C GLU A 73 11.83 -21.52 7.17
N ASN A 74 11.31 -20.99 6.06
CA ASN A 74 10.75 -21.73 4.91
C ASN A 74 9.47 -22.52 5.21
N GLN A 75 8.81 -22.29 6.34
CA GLN A 75 7.52 -22.88 6.65
C GLN A 75 6.44 -21.79 6.62
N TYR A 76 5.65 -21.77 5.56
CA TYR A 76 4.69 -20.71 5.30
C TYR A 76 3.26 -21.12 5.66
N ASN A 77 2.62 -20.38 6.54
CA ASN A 77 1.20 -20.49 6.83
C ASN A 77 0.42 -19.43 6.00
N TRP A 78 0.00 -19.81 4.81
CA TRP A 78 -0.76 -18.92 3.93
C TRP A 78 -2.25 -18.83 4.27
N GLN A 79 -2.79 -19.70 5.10
CA GLN A 79 -4.22 -19.81 5.42
C GLN A 79 -4.87 -18.47 5.81
N PRO A 80 -4.26 -17.60 6.63
CA PRO A 80 -4.85 -16.32 6.98
C PRO A 80 -5.01 -15.36 5.78
N ILE A 81 -4.06 -15.40 4.84
CA ILE A 81 -4.12 -14.58 3.61
C ILE A 81 -5.18 -15.13 2.66
N ASP A 82 -5.20 -16.45 2.45
CA ASP A 82 -6.20 -17.12 1.61
C ASP A 82 -7.62 -16.82 2.11
N ALA A 83 -7.84 -16.90 3.43
CA ALA A 83 -9.13 -16.59 4.04
C ALA A 83 -9.56 -15.14 3.80
N ALA A 84 -8.62 -14.17 3.94
CA ALA A 84 -8.90 -12.76 3.71
C ALA A 84 -9.23 -12.47 2.22
N ILE A 85 -8.51 -13.11 1.30
CA ILE A 85 -8.79 -13.01 -0.15
C ILE A 85 -10.17 -13.59 -0.46
N THR A 86 -10.45 -14.81 0.00
CA THR A 86 -11.73 -15.50 -0.24
C THR A 86 -12.91 -14.69 0.29
N LEU A 87 -12.81 -14.22 1.53
CA LEU A 87 -13.84 -13.40 2.17
C LEU A 87 -14.13 -12.12 1.36
N THR A 88 -13.08 -11.40 0.99
CA THR A 88 -13.20 -10.11 0.31
C THR A 88 -13.70 -10.28 -1.13
N SER A 89 -13.14 -11.23 -1.86
CA SER A 89 -13.51 -11.49 -3.26
C SER A 89 -14.91 -12.10 -3.40
N GLY A 90 -15.36 -12.87 -2.41
CA GLY A 90 -16.72 -13.42 -2.35
C GLY A 90 -17.81 -12.35 -2.33
N SER A 91 -17.46 -11.12 -1.91
CA SER A 91 -18.35 -9.94 -1.96
C SER A 91 -18.12 -9.05 -3.20
N GLY A 92 -17.36 -9.52 -4.19
CA GLY A 92 -17.04 -8.77 -5.41
C GLY A 92 -16.03 -7.63 -5.20
N LYS A 93 -15.40 -7.54 -4.02
CA LYS A 93 -14.46 -6.47 -3.66
C LYS A 93 -13.01 -6.86 -3.90
N LYS A 94 -12.16 -5.84 -4.05
CA LYS A 94 -10.71 -6.02 -4.26
C LYS A 94 -9.94 -6.04 -2.93
N VAL A 95 -8.76 -6.64 -2.98
CA VAL A 95 -7.87 -6.81 -1.82
C VAL A 95 -6.59 -6.01 -2.03
N MET A 96 -6.19 -5.24 -1.04
CA MET A 96 -4.81 -4.79 -0.86
C MET A 96 -4.16 -5.65 0.22
N LEU A 97 -2.94 -6.14 -0.03
CA LEU A 97 -2.21 -6.98 0.93
C LEU A 97 -0.92 -6.31 1.38
N ARG A 98 -0.63 -6.43 2.66
CA ARG A 98 0.63 -5.99 3.26
C ARG A 98 1.15 -7.06 4.22
N ILE A 99 2.36 -7.55 3.96
CA ILE A 99 3.10 -8.34 4.94
C ILE A 99 4.06 -7.40 5.66
N VAL A 100 3.84 -7.18 6.94
CA VAL A 100 4.64 -6.22 7.73
C VAL A 100 5.88 -6.92 8.27
N ALA A 101 7.04 -6.44 7.84
CA ALA A 101 8.35 -6.80 8.36
C ALA A 101 8.78 -5.85 9.52
N GLY A 102 10.05 -5.55 9.68
CA GLY A 102 10.57 -4.67 10.73
C GLY A 102 10.32 -5.24 12.12
N LEU A 103 9.49 -4.58 12.93
CA LEU A 103 9.10 -5.07 14.27
C LEU A 103 8.33 -6.40 14.24
N ASN A 104 7.79 -6.78 13.10
CA ASN A 104 6.99 -7.98 12.94
C ASN A 104 7.73 -9.10 12.18
N SER A 105 9.04 -8.97 12.08
CA SER A 105 9.92 -10.00 11.54
C SER A 105 10.08 -11.17 12.53
N PRO A 106 10.23 -12.41 12.03
CA PRO A 106 10.32 -13.57 12.90
C PRO A 106 11.67 -13.67 13.65
N ASP A 107 11.62 -14.22 14.86
CA ASP A 107 12.79 -14.35 15.74
C ASP A 107 13.86 -15.30 15.22
N TRP A 108 13.51 -16.27 14.37
CA TRP A 108 14.52 -17.17 13.78
C TRP A 108 15.60 -16.46 12.97
N LEU A 109 15.33 -15.23 12.50
CA LEU A 109 16.32 -14.40 11.82
C LEU A 109 17.58 -14.11 12.66
N TYR A 110 17.46 -14.05 14.01
CA TYR A 110 18.63 -13.92 14.89
C TYR A 110 19.53 -15.14 14.80
N HIS A 111 18.94 -16.32 14.76
CA HIS A 111 19.68 -17.58 14.61
C HIS A 111 20.27 -17.73 13.21
N ALA A 112 19.67 -17.10 12.20
CA ALA A 112 20.20 -17.03 10.85
C ALA A 112 21.37 -16.01 10.72
N GLY A 113 21.64 -15.21 11.75
CA GLY A 113 22.75 -14.23 11.78
C GLY A 113 22.38 -12.83 11.33
N ALA A 114 21.10 -12.50 11.16
CA ALA A 114 20.68 -11.14 10.86
C ALA A 114 20.95 -10.19 12.04
N LYS A 115 21.44 -8.99 11.76
CA LYS A 115 21.87 -8.03 12.78
C LYS A 115 20.69 -7.25 13.34
N PRO A 116 20.46 -7.31 14.67
CA PRO A 116 19.40 -6.56 15.32
C PRO A 116 19.77 -5.08 15.48
N PHE A 117 18.73 -4.24 15.54
CA PHE A 117 18.78 -2.85 15.98
C PHE A 117 17.80 -2.66 17.13
N GLU A 118 18.32 -2.34 18.31
CA GLU A 118 17.53 -2.14 19.52
C GLU A 118 17.35 -0.65 19.80
N PHE A 119 16.13 -0.25 20.13
CA PHE A 119 15.79 1.13 20.43
C PHE A 119 14.66 1.23 21.44
N ARG A 120 14.59 2.38 22.13
CA ARG A 120 13.43 2.73 22.94
C ARG A 120 12.44 3.47 22.07
N ASN A 121 11.19 3.01 22.03
CA ASN A 121 10.14 3.68 21.25
C ASN A 121 9.77 5.02 21.92
N THR A 122 9.98 6.12 21.23
CA THR A 122 9.58 7.47 21.64
C THR A 122 8.53 8.06 20.70
N ASP A 123 7.99 7.24 19.77
CA ASP A 123 7.03 7.66 18.80
C ASP A 123 5.60 7.61 19.37
N LEU A 124 4.99 8.78 19.54
CA LEU A 124 3.61 8.92 20.01
C LEU A 124 2.57 8.40 18.99
N ALA A 125 2.95 8.26 17.72
CA ALA A 125 2.09 7.63 16.71
C ALA A 125 1.87 6.13 16.97
N HIS A 126 2.71 5.51 17.80
CA HIS A 126 2.61 4.10 18.20
C HIS A 126 2.48 3.98 19.73
N PRO A 127 1.39 4.48 20.32
CA PRO A 127 1.25 4.61 21.78
C PRO A 127 1.20 3.26 22.51
N GLN A 128 0.81 2.17 21.83
CA GLN A 128 0.76 0.83 22.42
C GLN A 128 2.13 0.33 22.90
N ASN A 129 3.23 0.80 22.28
CA ASN A 129 4.59 0.40 22.64
C ASN A 129 5.43 1.62 23.08
N TYR A 130 4.76 2.71 23.46
CA TYR A 130 5.46 3.93 23.88
C TYR A 130 6.30 3.68 25.12
N ARG A 131 7.57 4.09 25.08
CA ARG A 131 8.61 3.86 26.09
C ARG A 131 9.05 2.40 26.28
N GLU A 132 8.59 1.46 25.45
CA GLU A 132 9.12 0.10 25.45
C GLU A 132 10.46 0.02 24.71
N ASN A 133 11.29 -0.94 25.10
CA ASN A 133 12.48 -1.32 24.35
C ASN A 133 12.03 -2.28 23.25
N LEU A 134 12.26 -1.87 22.02
CA LEU A 134 11.89 -2.62 20.82
C LEU A 134 13.15 -3.00 20.05
N ARG A 135 13.01 -4.01 19.21
CA ARG A 135 14.06 -4.42 18.29
C ARG A 135 13.50 -4.71 16.91
N MET A 136 14.29 -4.41 15.91
CA MET A 136 14.07 -4.76 14.51
C MET A 136 15.39 -5.24 13.92
N PHE A 137 15.39 -5.65 12.66
CA PHE A 137 16.66 -5.91 11.96
C PHE A 137 17.13 -4.65 11.23
N ILE A 138 18.46 -4.53 11.06
CA ILE A 138 19.05 -3.44 10.28
C ILE A 138 18.59 -3.58 8.83
N PRO A 139 17.93 -2.56 8.21
CA PRO A 139 17.33 -2.70 6.89
C PRO A 139 18.31 -3.03 5.75
N TRP A 140 19.59 -2.72 5.91
CA TRP A 140 20.66 -3.01 4.93
C TRP A 140 21.54 -4.17 5.35
N ASP A 141 21.13 -4.97 6.33
CA ASP A 141 21.84 -6.19 6.68
C ASP A 141 21.63 -7.26 5.60
N GLU A 142 22.74 -7.83 5.09
CA GLU A 142 22.71 -8.75 3.96
C GLU A 142 21.91 -10.04 4.26
N VAL A 143 22.04 -10.56 5.49
CA VAL A 143 21.31 -11.76 5.90
C VAL A 143 19.80 -11.45 5.96
N TYR A 144 19.43 -10.35 6.61
CA TYR A 144 18.03 -9.91 6.66
C TYR A 144 17.44 -9.74 5.26
N LEU A 145 18.11 -8.99 4.37
CA LEU A 145 17.64 -8.75 3.01
C LEU A 145 17.50 -10.05 2.22
N SER A 146 18.48 -10.95 2.31
CA SER A 146 18.45 -12.24 1.63
C SER A 146 17.25 -13.10 2.06
N LYS A 147 16.95 -13.14 3.38
CA LYS A 147 15.80 -13.88 3.90
C LYS A 147 14.47 -13.22 3.51
N TRP A 148 14.41 -11.88 3.55
CA TRP A 148 13.24 -11.14 3.10
C TRP A 148 12.95 -11.33 1.61
N GLU A 149 13.96 -11.29 0.74
CA GLU A 149 13.79 -11.60 -0.69
C GLU A 149 13.28 -13.01 -0.93
N LYS A 150 13.76 -14.00 -0.15
CA LYS A 150 13.28 -15.37 -0.23
C LYS A 150 11.80 -15.46 0.12
N PHE A 151 11.37 -14.77 1.19
CA PHE A 151 9.96 -14.67 1.55
C PHE A 151 9.13 -14.00 0.45
N ILE A 152 9.56 -12.84 -0.08
CA ILE A 152 8.89 -12.12 -1.17
C ILE A 152 8.69 -13.03 -2.38
N ARG A 153 9.70 -13.81 -2.74
CA ARG A 153 9.61 -14.77 -3.86
C ARG A 153 8.55 -15.84 -3.61
N ALA A 154 8.52 -16.45 -2.43
CA ALA A 154 7.50 -17.44 -2.06
C ALA A 154 6.09 -16.82 -2.06
N PHE A 155 5.96 -15.57 -1.58
CA PHE A 155 4.72 -14.81 -1.59
C PHE A 155 4.24 -14.56 -3.04
N GLY A 156 5.15 -14.15 -3.93
CA GLY A 156 4.84 -13.96 -5.36
C GLY A 156 4.47 -15.24 -6.08
N GLN A 157 5.17 -16.36 -5.81
CA GLN A 157 4.84 -17.67 -6.40
C GLN A 157 3.39 -18.09 -6.09
N ARG A 158 2.83 -17.66 -4.94
CA ARG A 158 1.47 -18.00 -4.56
C ARG A 158 0.42 -17.01 -5.07
N TYR A 159 0.71 -15.72 -5.07
CA TYR A 159 -0.32 -14.69 -5.24
C TYR A 159 -0.15 -13.78 -6.46
N ASN A 160 0.95 -13.88 -7.21
CA ASN A 160 1.09 -13.08 -8.42
C ASN A 160 0.00 -13.41 -9.44
N GLY A 161 -0.57 -12.38 -10.07
CA GLY A 161 -1.63 -12.52 -11.07
C GLY A 161 -3.02 -12.84 -10.49
N HIS A 162 -3.19 -12.88 -9.16
CA HIS A 162 -4.49 -13.16 -8.57
C HIS A 162 -5.48 -12.01 -8.84
N SER A 163 -6.55 -12.27 -9.57
CA SER A 163 -7.47 -11.26 -10.11
C SER A 163 -8.18 -10.39 -9.06
N SER A 164 -8.33 -10.89 -7.83
CA SER A 164 -8.95 -10.14 -6.73
C SER A 164 -7.97 -9.19 -6.03
N ILE A 165 -6.65 -9.33 -6.24
CA ILE A 165 -5.65 -8.47 -5.62
C ILE A 165 -5.51 -7.19 -6.44
N TYR A 166 -5.71 -6.05 -5.77
CA TYR A 166 -5.52 -4.72 -6.36
C TYR A 166 -4.06 -4.29 -6.34
N SER A 167 -3.40 -4.46 -5.20
CA SER A 167 -1.95 -4.23 -5.06
C SER A 167 -1.36 -4.94 -3.86
N ILE A 168 -0.03 -5.15 -3.91
CA ILE A 168 0.78 -5.66 -2.82
C ILE A 168 1.63 -4.51 -2.29
N GLN A 169 1.50 -4.17 -1.00
CA GLN A 169 2.32 -3.13 -0.39
C GLN A 169 3.72 -3.66 -0.06
N MET A 170 4.72 -2.95 -0.56
CA MET A 170 6.13 -3.22 -0.28
C MET A 170 6.48 -2.83 1.15
N THR A 171 7.19 -3.69 1.85
CA THR A 171 7.74 -3.46 3.19
C THR A 171 9.15 -4.03 3.29
N GLY A 172 9.80 -3.87 4.43
CA GLY A 172 11.10 -4.49 4.71
C GLY A 172 12.22 -3.48 4.99
N GLY A 173 12.15 -2.27 4.45
CA GLY A 173 13.16 -1.24 4.68
C GLY A 173 12.87 -0.28 5.87
N GLY A 174 11.82 -0.55 6.66
CA GLY A 174 11.44 0.26 7.81
C GLY A 174 10.97 -0.55 9.00
N TYR A 175 10.65 0.12 10.13
CA TYR A 175 10.37 -0.59 11.39
C TYR A 175 8.93 -1.10 11.51
N ILE A 176 7.97 -0.51 10.80
CA ILE A 176 6.56 -0.93 10.78
C ILE A 176 6.05 -1.27 9.38
N GLY A 177 6.97 -1.57 8.46
CA GLY A 177 6.66 -1.90 7.09
C GLY A 177 6.62 -0.72 6.11
N GLU A 178 6.87 0.49 6.59
CA GLU A 178 6.95 1.73 5.82
C GLU A 178 8.41 2.20 5.71
N MET A 179 8.69 3.30 5.01
CA MET A 179 10.07 3.84 4.95
C MET A 179 10.58 4.39 6.29
N ASN A 180 9.69 4.52 7.28
CA ASN A 180 10.03 5.08 8.59
C ASN A 180 11.04 4.22 9.35
N LEU A 181 12.05 4.86 9.92
CA LEU A 181 12.97 4.30 10.89
C LEU A 181 12.68 4.88 12.28
N PRO A 182 13.01 4.15 13.37
CA PRO A 182 12.97 4.70 14.72
C PRO A 182 13.79 5.97 14.85
N LYS A 183 13.24 6.98 15.55
CA LYS A 183 13.91 8.28 15.80
C LYS A 183 15.06 8.14 16.80
N ALA A 184 16.03 7.28 16.53
CA ALA A 184 17.16 6.92 17.37
C ALA A 184 18.50 7.25 16.69
N GLN A 185 18.68 8.52 16.28
CA GLN A 185 19.76 9.00 15.43
C GLN A 185 21.17 8.51 15.85
N ALA A 186 21.53 8.69 17.14
CA ALA A 186 22.86 8.30 17.64
C ALA A 186 23.10 6.78 17.55
N LYS A 187 22.06 5.97 17.78
CA LYS A 187 22.14 4.51 17.63
C LYS A 187 22.30 4.09 16.18
N TRP A 188 21.61 4.77 15.26
CA TRP A 188 21.77 4.52 13.83
C TRP A 188 23.20 4.80 13.34
N GLN A 189 23.83 5.86 13.84
CA GLN A 189 25.23 6.16 13.55
C GLN A 189 26.17 5.05 14.04
N GLN A 190 25.93 4.49 15.23
CA GLN A 190 26.71 3.40 15.80
C GLN A 190 26.70 2.12 14.94
N VAL A 191 25.59 1.85 14.25
CA VAL A 191 25.46 0.71 13.33
C VAL A 191 25.78 1.08 11.87
N GLY A 192 26.41 2.23 11.66
CA GLY A 192 26.93 2.67 10.37
C GLY A 192 25.84 3.07 9.37
N TYR A 193 24.78 3.76 9.85
CA TYR A 193 23.77 4.36 8.97
C TYR A 193 24.40 5.32 7.98
N ALA A 194 23.98 5.19 6.73
CA ALA A 194 24.17 6.16 5.68
C ALA A 194 22.95 6.14 4.76
N ASP A 195 22.55 7.29 4.22
CA ASP A 195 21.41 7.41 3.31
C ASP A 195 21.58 6.46 2.10
N GLU A 196 22.81 6.32 1.58
CA GLU A 196 23.14 5.45 0.44
C GLU A 196 22.88 3.97 0.73
N LYS A 197 23.15 3.51 1.95
CA LYS A 197 22.85 2.12 2.36
C LYS A 197 21.36 1.86 2.40
N LEU A 198 20.59 2.82 2.94
CA LEU A 198 19.13 2.69 2.99
C LEU A 198 18.51 2.78 1.59
N ILE A 199 19.03 3.67 0.72
CA ILE A 199 18.64 3.75 -0.69
C ILE A 199 18.90 2.42 -1.40
N ALA A 200 20.09 1.84 -1.22
CA ALA A 200 20.43 0.55 -1.82
C ALA A 200 19.50 -0.58 -1.35
N ALA A 201 19.23 -0.64 -0.04
CA ALA A 201 18.32 -1.62 0.53
C ALA A 201 16.89 -1.48 -0.04
N TRP A 202 16.36 -0.26 -0.14
CA TRP A 202 15.05 -0.04 -0.75
C TRP A 202 15.01 -0.41 -2.22
N LYS A 203 16.03 -0.05 -3.01
CA LYS A 203 16.11 -0.47 -4.43
C LYS A 203 16.15 -1.99 -4.57
N GLN A 204 16.87 -2.70 -3.71
CA GLN A 204 16.94 -4.16 -3.66
C GLN A 204 15.56 -4.77 -3.34
N ILE A 205 14.88 -4.25 -2.30
CA ILE A 205 13.54 -4.67 -1.91
C ILE A 205 12.53 -4.44 -3.05
N ILE A 206 12.49 -3.24 -3.64
CA ILE A 206 11.62 -2.90 -4.76
C ILE A 206 11.85 -3.87 -5.92
N ALA A 207 13.10 -4.10 -6.30
CA ALA A 207 13.44 -5.04 -7.38
C ALA A 207 13.00 -6.48 -7.05
N ALA A 208 13.10 -6.91 -5.78
CA ALA A 208 12.63 -8.23 -5.35
C ALA A 208 11.11 -8.37 -5.50
N TYR A 209 10.34 -7.36 -5.07
CA TYR A 209 8.89 -7.34 -5.27
C TYR A 209 8.51 -7.34 -6.76
N GLN A 210 9.20 -6.56 -7.60
CA GLN A 210 8.89 -6.52 -9.03
C GLN A 210 9.20 -7.84 -9.74
N ARG A 211 10.25 -8.56 -9.33
CA ARG A 211 10.52 -9.93 -9.82
C ARG A 211 9.46 -10.93 -9.37
N ALA A 212 8.95 -10.78 -8.14
CA ALA A 212 7.98 -11.70 -7.57
C ALA A 212 6.54 -11.44 -8.04
N PHE A 213 6.21 -10.20 -8.40
CA PHE A 213 4.87 -9.76 -8.80
C PHE A 213 4.87 -9.06 -10.16
N PRO A 214 5.27 -9.73 -11.25
CA PRO A 214 5.29 -9.14 -12.58
C PRO A 214 3.89 -8.75 -13.10
N ASP A 215 2.84 -9.46 -12.68
CA ASP A 215 1.46 -9.30 -13.15
C ASP A 215 0.54 -8.63 -12.13
N THR A 216 1.00 -8.42 -10.90
CA THR A 216 0.23 -7.76 -9.83
C THR A 216 0.87 -6.41 -9.51
N PRO A 217 0.13 -5.29 -9.54
CA PRO A 217 0.67 -4.01 -9.11
C PRO A 217 1.16 -4.06 -7.65
N THR A 218 2.20 -3.29 -7.37
CA THR A 218 2.69 -3.11 -6.01
C THR A 218 2.58 -1.65 -5.59
N ASN A 219 2.59 -1.36 -4.30
CA ASN A 219 2.62 0.02 -3.82
C ASN A 219 3.69 0.22 -2.76
N LEU A 220 4.35 1.37 -2.82
CA LEU A 220 5.40 1.79 -1.90
C LEU A 220 4.90 2.97 -1.07
N ASP A 221 4.88 2.82 0.25
CA ASP A 221 4.70 3.97 1.14
C ASP A 221 5.98 4.80 1.17
N ILE A 222 5.87 6.07 0.75
CA ILE A 222 6.97 7.02 0.76
C ILE A 222 6.91 7.92 2.00
N ASN A 223 8.06 8.08 2.64
CA ASN A 223 8.19 8.89 3.84
C ASN A 223 9.64 9.37 4.02
N GLU A 224 9.84 10.28 4.97
CA GLU A 224 11.17 10.66 5.44
C GLU A 224 11.62 9.66 6.50
N PRO A 225 12.68 8.86 6.28
CA PRO A 225 13.00 7.70 7.12
C PRO A 225 13.15 8.01 8.62
N LEU A 226 13.78 9.15 8.95
CA LEU A 226 14.01 9.56 10.34
C LEU A 226 13.09 10.71 10.79
N GLY A 227 11.98 10.93 10.09
CA GLY A 227 11.02 12.02 10.38
C GLY A 227 11.60 13.41 10.11
N ARG A 228 12.69 13.50 9.36
CA ARG A 228 13.34 14.75 8.92
C ARG A 228 13.77 14.61 7.46
N ARG A 229 13.95 15.73 6.78
CA ARG A 229 14.45 15.73 5.40
C ARG A 229 15.75 14.94 5.29
N SER A 230 15.77 13.96 4.38
CA SER A 230 16.89 13.10 4.08
C SER A 230 17.16 13.10 2.58
N SER A 231 18.28 12.50 2.18
CA SER A 231 18.59 12.25 0.77
C SER A 231 18.01 10.92 0.25
N VAL A 232 17.14 10.25 1.01
CA VAL A 232 16.63 8.91 0.65
C VAL A 232 15.42 8.97 -0.27
N LEU A 233 14.49 9.88 0.02
CA LEU A 233 13.17 9.92 -0.64
C LEU A 233 13.29 10.05 -2.17
N GLU A 234 13.97 11.09 -2.67
CA GLU A 234 14.04 11.36 -4.11
C GLU A 234 14.74 10.26 -4.90
N PRO A 235 15.92 9.73 -4.52
CA PRO A 235 16.56 8.64 -5.28
C PRO A 235 15.74 7.36 -5.33
N VAL A 236 14.95 7.06 -4.27
CA VAL A 236 14.06 5.89 -4.27
C VAL A 236 12.86 6.13 -5.18
N VAL A 237 12.21 7.30 -5.10
CA VAL A 237 11.09 7.65 -5.98
C VAL A 237 11.55 7.73 -7.45
N ALA A 238 12.67 8.39 -7.73
CA ALA A 238 13.22 8.47 -9.08
C ALA A 238 13.51 7.08 -9.67
N TYR A 239 14.06 6.17 -8.84
CA TYR A 239 14.28 4.78 -9.26
C TYR A 239 12.97 4.07 -9.63
N VAL A 240 11.92 4.22 -8.80
CA VAL A 240 10.61 3.64 -9.07
C VAL A 240 10.03 4.16 -10.38
N LEU A 241 9.98 5.48 -10.54
CA LEU A 241 9.34 6.10 -11.70
C LEU A 241 10.09 5.82 -13.02
N ALA A 242 11.42 5.73 -12.96
CA ALA A 242 12.24 5.44 -14.14
C ALA A 242 12.23 3.96 -14.53
N THR A 243 12.21 3.04 -13.53
CA THR A 243 12.41 1.61 -13.79
C THR A 243 11.10 0.84 -13.90
N TYR A 244 10.07 1.25 -13.14
CA TYR A 244 8.80 0.54 -13.01
C TYR A 244 7.56 1.45 -13.16
N PRO A 245 7.49 2.28 -14.22
CA PRO A 245 6.36 3.19 -14.42
C PRO A 245 5.05 2.40 -14.49
N ARG A 246 4.00 2.89 -13.81
CA ARG A 246 2.66 2.28 -13.70
C ARG A 246 2.59 0.89 -13.04
N LYS A 247 3.74 0.30 -12.69
CA LYS A 247 3.81 -1.00 -11.98
C LYS A 247 3.87 -0.81 -10.45
N VAL A 248 4.54 0.23 -10.01
CA VAL A 248 4.66 0.60 -8.60
C VAL A 248 3.86 1.85 -8.34
N TYR A 249 2.81 1.74 -7.53
CA TYR A 249 2.05 2.89 -7.04
C TYR A 249 2.81 3.55 -5.90
N LEU A 250 2.68 4.86 -5.73
CA LEU A 250 3.24 5.58 -4.59
C LEU A 250 2.15 5.94 -3.59
N GLN A 251 2.40 5.75 -2.32
CA GLN A 251 1.44 6.00 -1.25
C GLN A 251 2.10 6.80 -0.13
N HIS A 252 1.31 7.59 0.60
CA HIS A 252 1.74 8.16 1.88
C HIS A 252 0.70 7.87 2.96
N ASN A 253 1.18 7.36 4.11
CA ASN A 253 0.33 6.92 5.23
C ASN A 253 0.07 8.04 6.25
N GLY A 254 0.01 9.30 5.81
CA GLY A 254 -0.13 10.47 6.66
C GLY A 254 -1.21 11.46 6.24
N LEU A 255 -2.27 11.00 5.54
CA LEU A 255 -3.36 11.89 5.13
C LEU A 255 -4.14 12.41 6.33
N ARG A 256 -4.25 13.74 6.45
CA ARG A 256 -4.96 14.46 7.49
C ARG A 256 -5.44 15.81 7.01
N ALA A 257 -6.38 16.42 7.71
CA ALA A 257 -7.03 17.67 7.32
C ALA A 257 -6.08 18.87 7.15
N ASP A 258 -5.04 18.93 7.96
CA ASP A 258 -4.04 20.02 7.99
C ASP A 258 -2.72 19.64 7.26
N PHE A 259 -2.76 18.67 6.35
CA PHE A 259 -1.56 18.27 5.60
C PHE A 259 -1.12 19.42 4.68
N PRO A 260 0.04 20.05 4.91
CA PRO A 260 0.41 21.27 4.20
C PRO A 260 0.59 21.05 2.70
N GLN A 261 0.12 22.00 1.89
CA GLN A 261 0.20 21.90 0.43
C GLN A 261 1.64 21.91 -0.06
N ASP A 262 2.54 22.65 0.58
CA ASP A 262 3.96 22.73 0.26
C ASP A 262 4.80 21.61 0.86
N HIS A 263 4.17 20.62 1.51
CA HIS A 263 4.88 19.49 2.06
C HIS A 263 5.55 18.67 0.94
N ARG A 264 6.83 18.36 1.11
CA ARG A 264 7.65 17.66 0.11
C ARG A 264 6.99 16.38 -0.41
N ILE A 265 6.42 15.57 0.46
CA ILE A 265 5.75 14.32 0.08
C ILE A 265 4.52 14.58 -0.79
N ARG A 266 3.69 15.59 -0.47
CA ARG A 266 2.54 15.97 -1.30
C ARG A 266 2.98 16.35 -2.71
N ARG A 267 3.99 17.23 -2.83
CA ARG A 267 4.55 17.61 -4.13
C ARG A 267 5.09 16.40 -4.90
N THR A 268 5.81 15.51 -4.21
CA THR A 268 6.32 14.28 -4.81
C THR A 268 5.18 13.41 -5.37
N LEU A 269 4.06 13.26 -4.63
CA LEU A 269 2.91 12.49 -5.09
C LEU A 269 2.20 13.19 -6.26
N GLN A 270 1.98 14.51 -6.18
CA GLN A 270 1.37 15.29 -7.25
C GLN A 270 2.17 15.17 -8.56
N GLU A 271 3.49 15.33 -8.51
CA GLU A 271 4.39 15.16 -9.67
C GLU A 271 4.34 13.73 -10.23
N ALA A 272 4.34 12.73 -9.35
CA ALA A 272 4.32 11.31 -9.72
C ALA A 272 2.97 10.87 -10.32
N SER A 273 1.86 11.57 -10.04
CA SER A 273 0.51 11.19 -10.47
C SER A 273 0.34 11.11 -11.98
N SER A 274 1.16 11.82 -12.75
CA SER A 274 1.21 11.74 -14.21
C SER A 274 1.87 10.44 -14.73
N THR A 275 2.71 9.80 -13.92
CA THR A 275 3.50 8.62 -14.30
C THR A 275 2.95 7.33 -13.68
N THR A 276 2.40 7.40 -12.47
CA THR A 276 1.87 6.23 -11.77
C THR A 276 0.64 6.58 -10.93
N ILE A 277 -0.07 5.57 -10.44
CA ILE A 277 -1.15 5.78 -9.48
C ILE A 277 -0.53 6.22 -8.14
N VAL A 278 -1.06 7.28 -7.57
CA VAL A 278 -0.73 7.71 -6.21
C VAL A 278 -1.90 7.45 -5.28
N GLY A 279 -1.62 7.28 -4.00
CA GLY A 279 -2.63 7.00 -3.01
C GLY A 279 -2.25 7.50 -1.63
N TYR A 280 -3.21 7.44 -0.74
CA TYR A 280 -3.04 7.82 0.66
C TYR A 280 -3.59 6.76 1.60
N GLN A 281 -3.05 6.75 2.83
CA GLN A 281 -3.72 6.18 3.99
C GLN A 281 -4.01 7.29 4.99
N MET A 282 -5.23 7.30 5.53
CA MET A 282 -5.59 8.22 6.61
C MET A 282 -4.69 8.02 7.84
N VAL A 283 -4.29 9.11 8.47
CA VAL A 283 -3.86 9.09 9.88
C VAL A 283 -5.07 8.82 10.75
N GLY A 284 -4.90 8.06 11.82
CA GLY A 284 -5.96 7.91 12.79
C GLY A 284 -6.38 6.47 13.03
N GLY A 285 -7.60 6.31 13.49
CA GLY A 285 -8.20 5.06 13.88
C GLY A 285 -8.56 4.94 15.36
N ARG A 286 -7.94 5.69 16.31
CA ARG A 286 -8.36 5.82 17.72
C ARG A 286 -7.51 6.81 18.52
N GLY A 287 -8.15 7.47 19.50
CA GLY A 287 -7.49 8.28 20.51
C GLY A 287 -6.79 9.50 19.91
N TRP A 288 -5.56 9.74 20.33
CA TRP A 288 -4.77 10.89 19.86
C TRP A 288 -4.55 10.93 18.35
N LEU A 289 -4.36 9.79 17.70
CA LEU A 289 -4.21 9.71 16.25
C LEU A 289 -5.50 10.09 15.51
N ASP A 290 -6.65 9.80 16.10
CA ASP A 290 -7.94 10.19 15.56
C ASP A 290 -8.11 11.73 15.57
N GLN A 291 -7.66 12.39 16.63
CA GLN A 291 -7.62 13.85 16.71
C GLN A 291 -6.67 14.45 15.65
N GLN A 292 -5.54 13.79 15.34
CA GLN A 292 -4.62 14.24 14.30
C GLN A 292 -5.20 14.16 12.89
N ALA A 293 -6.10 13.24 12.62
CA ALA A 293 -6.73 13.13 11.31
C ALA A 293 -7.57 14.39 10.98
N GLY A 294 -8.14 15.03 11.98
CA GLY A 294 -8.97 16.22 11.84
C GLY A 294 -10.25 15.96 11.03
N ASP A 295 -10.74 16.95 10.33
CA ASP A 295 -11.92 16.84 9.47
C ASP A 295 -11.65 15.90 8.28
N ARG A 296 -12.37 14.77 8.23
CA ARG A 296 -12.21 13.76 7.18
C ARG A 296 -12.54 14.31 5.80
N MET A 297 -13.54 15.17 5.68
CA MET A 297 -13.91 15.80 4.41
C MET A 297 -12.77 16.69 3.90
N ALA A 298 -12.13 17.45 4.76
CA ALA A 298 -10.97 18.28 4.39
C ALA A 298 -9.79 17.39 3.94
N ALA A 299 -9.50 16.30 4.66
CA ALA A 299 -8.48 15.34 4.27
C ALA A 299 -8.78 14.69 2.90
N PHE A 300 -10.03 14.33 2.64
CA PHE A 300 -10.42 13.72 1.35
C PHE A 300 -10.32 14.70 0.19
N ARG A 301 -10.59 16.00 0.41
CA ARG A 301 -10.33 17.04 -0.60
C ARG A 301 -8.85 17.10 -0.97
N ILE A 302 -7.95 17.01 0.01
CA ILE A 302 -6.50 16.95 -0.25
C ILE A 302 -6.15 15.75 -1.14
N ALA A 303 -6.68 14.57 -0.86
CA ALA A 303 -6.43 13.40 -1.70
C ALA A 303 -6.90 13.60 -3.15
N ILE A 304 -8.07 14.24 -3.34
CA ILE A 304 -8.59 14.57 -4.68
C ILE A 304 -7.70 15.60 -5.39
N GLU A 305 -7.31 16.66 -4.70
CA GLU A 305 -6.42 17.71 -5.21
C GLU A 305 -5.06 17.15 -5.62
N ASP A 306 -4.56 16.15 -4.89
CA ASP A 306 -3.29 15.48 -5.16
C ASP A 306 -3.43 14.31 -6.17
N HIS A 307 -4.57 14.21 -6.85
CA HIS A 307 -4.86 13.21 -7.90
C HIS A 307 -4.80 11.75 -7.41
N ALA A 308 -5.14 11.50 -6.16
CA ALA A 308 -5.11 10.15 -5.59
C ALA A 308 -6.09 9.22 -6.31
N GLY A 309 -5.60 8.08 -6.78
CA GLY A 309 -6.43 7.01 -7.34
C GLY A 309 -7.10 6.13 -6.27
N TYR A 310 -6.58 6.15 -5.04
CA TYR A 310 -7.17 5.44 -3.91
C TYR A 310 -6.82 6.06 -2.56
N VAL A 311 -7.65 5.75 -1.56
CA VAL A 311 -7.40 6.10 -0.16
C VAL A 311 -7.72 4.89 0.73
N GLU A 312 -6.77 4.52 1.60
CA GLU A 312 -7.01 3.59 2.70
C GLU A 312 -7.61 4.36 3.90
N VAL A 313 -8.77 3.94 4.34
CA VAL A 313 -9.52 4.52 5.47
C VAL A 313 -9.67 3.45 6.55
N TYR A 314 -9.44 3.80 7.81
CA TYR A 314 -9.61 2.84 8.89
C TYR A 314 -11.05 2.32 8.97
N ALA A 315 -11.20 1.03 9.25
CA ALA A 315 -12.51 0.39 9.38
C ALA A 315 -13.43 1.08 10.41
N SER A 316 -12.84 1.67 11.48
CA SER A 316 -13.58 2.48 12.45
C SER A 316 -14.26 3.70 11.82
N ASP A 317 -13.58 4.37 10.90
CA ASP A 317 -14.08 5.57 10.22
C ASP A 317 -15.10 5.18 9.14
N VAL A 318 -14.88 4.05 8.46
CA VAL A 318 -15.85 3.52 7.47
C VAL A 318 -17.18 3.15 8.15
N ARG A 319 -17.14 2.65 9.40
CA ARG A 319 -18.31 2.27 10.22
C ARG A 319 -18.99 3.47 10.91
N ASP A 320 -18.37 4.63 10.89
CA ASP A 320 -18.94 5.83 11.50
C ASP A 320 -20.01 6.43 10.60
N ALA A 321 -21.27 6.37 11.05
CA ALA A 321 -22.41 6.92 10.31
C ALA A 321 -22.26 8.42 10.04
N GLY A 322 -21.56 9.17 10.90
CA GLY A 322 -21.28 10.60 10.74
C GLY A 322 -20.35 10.90 9.56
N LEU A 323 -19.53 9.89 9.13
CA LEU A 323 -18.58 10.05 8.05
C LEU A 323 -19.11 9.53 6.70
N LYS A 324 -20.28 8.89 6.68
CA LYS A 324 -20.86 8.31 5.45
C LYS A 324 -20.91 9.30 4.28
N GLY A 325 -21.40 10.52 4.51
CA GLY A 325 -21.46 11.55 3.47
C GLY A 325 -20.08 11.96 2.92
N ALA A 326 -19.05 11.98 3.76
CA ALA A 326 -17.68 12.26 3.34
C ALA A 326 -17.08 11.10 2.51
N LEU A 327 -17.37 9.86 2.87
CA LEU A 327 -16.93 8.67 2.13
C LEU A 327 -17.62 8.56 0.77
N GLU A 328 -18.95 8.81 0.71
CA GLU A 328 -19.70 8.87 -0.55
C GLU A 328 -19.18 10.01 -1.45
N TYR A 329 -18.87 11.17 -0.87
CA TYR A 329 -18.25 12.27 -1.59
C TYR A 329 -16.93 11.85 -2.23
N LEU A 330 -16.01 11.21 -1.47
CA LEU A 330 -14.73 10.73 -1.97
C LEU A 330 -14.90 9.71 -3.11
N ALA A 331 -15.79 8.72 -2.93
CA ALA A 331 -16.02 7.64 -3.89
C ALA A 331 -16.63 8.12 -5.23
N THR A 332 -17.32 9.27 -5.24
CA THR A 332 -17.94 9.84 -6.44
C THR A 332 -17.08 10.84 -7.18
N ARG A 333 -15.95 11.28 -6.60
CA ARG A 333 -15.07 12.28 -7.23
C ARG A 333 -14.02 11.61 -8.11
N ARG A 334 -13.78 12.25 -9.24
CA ARG A 334 -12.65 11.91 -10.11
C ARG A 334 -11.38 12.52 -9.53
N ALA A 335 -10.27 11.78 -9.58
CA ALA A 335 -8.98 12.42 -9.47
C ALA A 335 -8.90 13.50 -10.55
N ALA A 336 -8.68 14.75 -10.17
CA ALA A 336 -8.50 15.83 -11.13
C ALA A 336 -7.28 15.47 -11.98
N ARG A 337 -7.41 15.53 -13.31
CA ARG A 337 -6.28 15.29 -14.25
C ARG A 337 -5.60 16.59 -14.59
#